data_54826c3534cbc1ef966450370883cf8d
#
_entry.id   54826c3534cbc1ef966450370883cf8d
#
_cell.length_a   1.000
_cell.length_b   1.000
_cell.length_c   1.000
_cell.angle_alpha   90.00
_cell.angle_beta   90.00
_cell.angle_gamma   90.00
#
_symmetry.space_group_name_H-M   'P 1'
#
loop_
_entity.id
_entity.type
_entity.pdbx_description
1 polymer ?
#
loop_
_entity_poly.entity_id
_entity_poly.type
_entity_poly.pdbx_seq_one_letter_code
_entity_poly.pdbx_strand_id
1 'polypeptide(L)'
;LHLLSRRQRQMCIRDRVEGGIAQGIGMALYEDIVYNEKGKNYSNSFMQYKIPSRLDVGTIRVEFESSYEPTGPFGAKSIGEIVINTPSPAISNAIQNAVGVIIRELPMTAEKIYWGMQKDK
;
A
#
# COMPACT_ATOMS: atom_id res chain seq x y z
N LEU A 1 34.32 3.45 -8.20
CA LEU A 1 33.50 2.21 -8.19
C LEU A 1 32.56 2.14 -6.98
N HIS A 2 33.01 2.40 -5.74
CA HIS A 2 32.17 2.32 -4.55
C HIS A 2 31.02 3.35 -4.48
N LEU A 3 31.18 4.54 -5.05
CA LEU A 3 30.15 5.59 -5.06
C LEU A 3 29.01 5.26 -6.02
N LEU A 4 29.30 4.69 -7.19
CA LEU A 4 28.32 4.28 -8.17
C LEU A 4 27.47 3.09 -7.67
N SER A 5 28.09 2.10 -7.00
CA SER A 5 27.39 0.97 -6.40
C SER A 5 26.48 1.36 -5.23
N ARG A 6 26.84 2.39 -4.45
CA ARG A 6 25.98 2.94 -3.40
C ARG A 6 24.75 3.66 -3.98
N ARG A 7 24.93 4.47 -5.03
CA ARG A 7 23.81 5.15 -5.71
C ARG A 7 22.84 4.15 -6.35
N GLN A 8 23.34 3.14 -7.02
CA GLN A 8 22.52 2.07 -7.60
C GLN A 8 21.74 1.31 -6.52
N ARG A 9 22.36 0.96 -5.39
CA ARG A 9 21.67 0.30 -4.28
C ARG A 9 20.57 1.17 -3.68
N GLN A 10 20.81 2.45 -3.47
CA GLN A 10 19.78 3.37 -2.96
C GLN A 10 18.63 3.52 -3.94
N MET A 11 18.89 3.55 -5.24
CA MET A 11 17.87 3.58 -6.28
C MET A 11 17.00 2.30 -6.21
N CYS A 12 17.60 1.12 -6.19
CA CYS A 12 16.87 -0.14 -6.08
C CYS A 12 16.04 -0.27 -4.77
N ILE A 13 16.56 0.26 -3.65
CA ILE A 13 15.83 0.27 -2.38
C ILE A 13 14.64 1.23 -2.45
N ARG A 14 14.83 2.41 -3.05
CA ARG A 14 13.74 3.38 -3.27
C ARG A 14 12.65 2.78 -4.15
N ASP A 15 13.00 2.18 -5.27
CA ASP A 15 12.05 1.52 -6.18
C ASP A 15 11.27 0.40 -5.45
N ARG A 16 11.93 -0.33 -4.57
CA ARG A 16 11.30 -1.35 -3.73
C ARG A 16 10.28 -0.75 -2.78
N VAL A 17 10.59 0.38 -2.15
CA VAL A 17 9.67 1.08 -1.26
C VAL A 17 8.49 1.65 -2.03
N GLU A 18 8.73 2.31 -3.16
CA GLU A 18 7.68 2.84 -4.03
C GLU A 18 6.73 1.73 -4.51
N GLY A 19 7.29 0.60 -4.96
CA GLY A 19 6.51 -0.58 -5.36
C GLY A 19 5.68 -1.17 -4.22
N GLY A 20 6.24 -1.31 -3.02
CA GLY A 20 5.53 -1.81 -1.84
C GLY A 20 4.42 -0.88 -1.37
N ILE A 21 4.63 0.43 -1.42
CA ILE A 21 3.59 1.42 -1.10
C ILE A 21 2.45 1.34 -2.13
N ALA A 22 2.76 1.28 -3.42
CA ALA A 22 1.76 1.13 -4.48
C ALA A 22 0.93 -0.15 -4.29
N GLN A 23 1.56 -1.26 -3.94
CA GLN A 23 0.90 -2.51 -3.62
C GLN A 23 -0.02 -2.37 -2.39
N GLY A 24 0.45 -1.73 -1.32
CA GLY A 24 -0.35 -1.47 -0.12
C GLY A 24 -1.55 -0.54 -0.39
N ILE A 25 -1.41 0.44 -1.28
CA ILE A 25 -2.52 1.28 -1.75
C ILE A 25 -3.54 0.43 -2.52
N GLY A 26 -3.08 -0.47 -3.39
CA GLY A 26 -3.92 -1.41 -4.12
C GLY A 26 -4.77 -2.24 -3.18
N MET A 27 -4.17 -2.89 -2.20
CA MET A 27 -4.85 -3.68 -1.18
C MET A 27 -5.84 -2.85 -0.34
N ALA A 28 -5.50 -1.60 -0.08
CA ALA A 28 -6.34 -0.72 0.76
C ALA A 28 -7.59 -0.23 0.05
N LEU A 29 -7.53 0.07 -1.25
CA LEU A 29 -8.57 0.84 -1.95
C LEU A 29 -9.24 0.11 -3.13
N TYR A 30 -8.53 -0.82 -3.80
CA TYR A 30 -8.94 -1.33 -5.10
C TYR A 30 -9.09 -2.84 -5.18
N GLU A 31 -8.13 -3.59 -4.61
CA GLU A 31 -8.00 -5.03 -4.85
C GLU A 31 -9.00 -5.82 -4.03
N ASP A 32 -9.86 -6.56 -4.70
CA ASP A 32 -10.86 -7.43 -4.07
C ASP A 32 -11.03 -8.72 -4.88
N ILE A 33 -11.05 -9.85 -4.17
CA ILE A 33 -11.30 -11.16 -4.78
C ILE A 33 -12.71 -11.58 -4.43
N VAL A 34 -13.60 -11.48 -5.41
CA VAL A 34 -15.02 -11.78 -5.25
C VAL A 34 -15.36 -13.16 -5.77
N TYR A 35 -16.00 -13.97 -4.92
CA TYR A 35 -16.51 -15.29 -5.27
C TYR A 35 -18.03 -15.27 -5.30
N ASN A 36 -18.63 -16.06 -6.21
CA ASN A 36 -20.06 -16.32 -6.18
C ASN A 36 -20.41 -17.43 -5.16
N GLU A 37 -21.71 -17.67 -4.96
CA GLU A 37 -22.22 -18.72 -4.07
C GLU A 37 -21.73 -20.14 -4.40
N LYS A 38 -21.31 -20.37 -5.65
CA LYS A 38 -20.75 -21.64 -6.13
C LYS A 38 -19.22 -21.70 -6.05
N GLY A 39 -18.57 -20.71 -5.41
CA GLY A 39 -17.12 -20.66 -5.27
C GLY A 39 -16.36 -20.26 -6.55
N LYS A 40 -17.05 -19.77 -7.60
CA LYS A 40 -16.39 -19.30 -8.82
C LYS A 40 -15.87 -17.88 -8.59
N ASN A 41 -14.58 -17.64 -8.85
CA ASN A 41 -13.98 -16.34 -8.78
C ASN A 41 -14.44 -15.43 -9.94
N TYR A 42 -15.00 -14.29 -9.62
CA TYR A 42 -15.35 -13.25 -10.60
C TYR A 42 -14.16 -12.34 -10.93
N SER A 43 -13.24 -12.14 -10.01
CA SER A 43 -12.05 -11.30 -10.19
C SER A 43 -10.92 -12.06 -10.90
N ASN A 44 -11.22 -12.77 -12.00
CA ASN A 44 -10.30 -13.69 -12.67
C ASN A 44 -9.53 -13.05 -13.84
N SER A 45 -9.68 -11.76 -14.07
CA SER A 45 -8.95 -11.01 -15.10
C SER A 45 -8.71 -9.56 -14.65
N PHE A 46 -7.78 -8.86 -15.29
CA PHE A 46 -7.52 -7.44 -15.01
C PHE A 46 -8.67 -6.49 -15.40
N MET A 47 -9.71 -7.00 -16.04
CA MET A 47 -10.93 -6.22 -16.24
C MET A 47 -11.76 -6.11 -14.96
N GLN A 48 -11.76 -7.14 -14.12
CA GLN A 48 -12.51 -7.20 -12.85
C GLN A 48 -11.61 -6.93 -11.65
N TYR A 49 -10.42 -7.55 -11.61
CA TYR A 49 -9.43 -7.33 -10.56
C TYR A 49 -8.66 -6.04 -10.84
N LYS A 50 -8.93 -5.01 -10.05
CA LYS A 50 -8.36 -3.68 -10.24
C LYS A 50 -7.07 -3.52 -9.46
N ILE A 51 -6.00 -3.20 -10.17
CA ILE A 51 -4.70 -2.81 -9.61
C ILE A 51 -4.53 -1.31 -9.85
N PRO A 52 -4.01 -0.54 -8.87
CA PRO A 52 -3.79 0.88 -9.08
C PRO A 52 -2.75 1.12 -10.19
N SER A 53 -3.05 2.05 -11.06
CA SER A 53 -2.15 2.49 -12.12
C SER A 53 -1.20 3.58 -11.60
N ARG A 54 -0.23 3.97 -12.42
CA ARG A 54 0.67 5.09 -12.12
C ARG A 54 -0.10 6.40 -11.85
N LEU A 55 -1.23 6.59 -12.50
CA LEU A 55 -2.07 7.78 -12.32
C LEU A 55 -2.78 7.78 -10.97
N ASP A 56 -3.18 6.61 -10.47
CA ASP A 56 -3.88 6.46 -9.20
C ASP A 56 -2.95 6.65 -8.00
N VAL A 57 -1.71 6.17 -8.11
CA VAL A 57 -0.72 6.24 -7.02
C VAL A 57 -0.03 7.61 -6.96
N GLY A 58 0.11 8.30 -8.09
CA GLY A 58 0.79 9.59 -8.18
C GLY A 58 2.29 9.50 -7.90
N THR A 59 2.86 10.53 -7.28
CA THR A 59 4.29 10.61 -6.94
C THR A 59 4.52 10.21 -5.49
N ILE A 60 5.31 9.16 -5.29
CA ILE A 60 5.75 8.72 -3.97
C ILE A 60 7.13 9.31 -3.69
N ARG A 61 7.27 9.98 -2.55
CA ARG A 61 8.55 10.50 -2.07
C ARG A 61 9.09 9.60 -0.98
N VAL A 62 10.29 9.05 -1.19
CA VAL A 62 10.95 8.15 -0.26
C VAL A 62 12.21 8.81 0.28
N GLU A 63 12.32 8.87 1.60
CA GLU A 63 13.52 9.32 2.32
C GLU A 63 13.97 8.24 3.28
N PHE A 64 15.28 8.11 3.47
CA PHE A 64 15.87 7.12 4.36
C PHE A 64 16.64 7.81 5.48
N GLU A 65 16.35 7.39 6.69
CA GLU A 65 17.16 7.72 7.85
C GLU A 65 18.19 6.60 8.10
N SER A 66 19.43 6.99 8.33
CA SER A 66 20.51 6.04 8.65
C SER A 66 20.39 5.64 10.10
N SER A 67 20.21 4.36 10.36
CA SER A 67 20.21 3.78 11.72
C SER A 67 20.94 2.44 11.71
N TYR A 68 21.60 2.12 12.82
CA TYR A 68 22.33 0.88 13.01
C TYR A 68 21.48 -0.15 13.76
N GLU A 69 21.39 -1.38 13.24
CA GLU A 69 20.71 -2.49 13.90
C GLU A 69 21.73 -3.49 14.45
N PRO A 70 21.87 -3.58 15.80
CA PRO A 70 22.90 -4.43 16.42
C PRO A 70 22.75 -5.92 16.10
N THR A 71 21.52 -6.39 15.83
CA THR A 71 21.22 -7.79 15.55
C THR A 71 21.34 -8.13 14.06
N GLY A 72 21.46 -7.13 13.20
CA GLY A 72 21.57 -7.32 11.76
C GLY A 72 23.03 -7.43 11.29
N PRO A 73 23.28 -8.13 10.18
CA PRO A 73 24.62 -8.25 9.62
C PRO A 73 25.14 -6.86 9.21
N PHE A 74 26.30 -6.48 9.75
CA PHE A 74 26.91 -5.15 9.53
C PHE A 74 26.00 -3.96 9.88
N GLY A 75 25.04 -4.14 10.80
CA GLY A 75 24.07 -3.12 11.17
C GLY A 75 22.96 -2.90 10.16
N ALA A 76 22.79 -3.81 9.18
CA ALA A 76 21.79 -3.68 8.14
C ALA A 76 20.39 -4.06 8.62
N LYS A 77 19.37 -3.36 8.07
CA LYS A 77 17.94 -3.67 8.21
C LYS A 77 17.39 -4.22 6.92
N SER A 78 16.41 -5.12 7.01
CA SER A 78 15.65 -5.58 5.86
C SER A 78 14.66 -4.52 5.39
N ILE A 79 14.43 -4.45 4.08
CA ILE A 79 13.41 -3.59 3.45
C ILE A 79 12.36 -4.42 2.70
N GLY A 80 12.35 -5.73 2.80
CA GLY A 80 11.51 -6.64 2.02
C GLY A 80 10.06 -6.16 1.82
N GLU A 81 9.10 -6.77 2.48
CA GLU A 81 7.67 -6.46 2.36
C GLU A 81 7.13 -5.55 3.48
N ILE A 82 8.00 -5.05 4.36
CA ILE A 82 7.58 -4.21 5.50
C ILE A 82 6.81 -2.95 5.07
N VAL A 83 7.10 -2.44 3.88
CA VAL A 83 6.46 -1.24 3.33
C VAL A 83 4.99 -1.44 2.96
N ILE A 84 4.52 -2.68 2.80
CA ILE A 84 3.13 -3.01 2.48
C ILE A 84 2.22 -2.85 3.71
N ASN A 85 2.76 -2.99 4.91
CA ASN A 85 1.98 -3.03 6.14
C ASN A 85 1.42 -1.66 6.54
N THR A 86 2.07 -0.58 6.15
CA THR A 86 1.77 0.76 6.63
C THR A 86 0.73 1.54 5.80
N PRO A 87 0.56 1.35 4.48
CA PRO A 87 -0.39 2.13 3.69
C PRO A 87 -1.85 1.96 4.13
N SER A 88 -2.31 0.73 4.41
CA SER A 88 -3.70 0.49 4.79
C SER A 88 -4.12 1.23 6.06
N PRO A 89 -3.40 1.14 7.20
CA PRO A 89 -3.76 1.91 8.38
C PRO A 89 -3.59 3.43 8.18
N ALA A 90 -2.61 3.88 7.40
CA ALA A 90 -2.43 5.29 7.09
C ALA A 90 -3.62 5.85 6.30
N ILE A 91 -4.10 5.12 5.29
CA ILE A 91 -5.28 5.49 4.49
C ILE A 91 -6.54 5.47 5.36
N SER A 92 -6.73 4.46 6.21
CA SER A 92 -7.86 4.39 7.15
C SER A 92 -7.90 5.61 8.07
N ASN A 93 -6.77 5.99 8.63
CA ASN A 93 -6.67 7.18 9.49
C ASN A 93 -6.93 8.47 8.71
N ALA A 94 -6.46 8.56 7.46
CA ALA A 94 -6.72 9.70 6.60
C ALA A 94 -8.22 9.85 6.26
N ILE A 95 -8.90 8.74 5.96
CA ILE A 95 -10.35 8.71 5.72
C ILE A 95 -11.09 9.17 6.98
N GLN A 96 -10.75 8.60 8.13
CA GLN A 96 -11.35 9.00 9.41
C GLN A 96 -11.16 10.49 9.70
N ASN A 97 -9.96 11.01 9.45
CA ASN A 97 -9.65 12.42 9.68
C ASN A 97 -10.37 13.35 8.69
N ALA A 98 -10.60 12.92 7.46
CA ALA A 98 -11.24 13.72 6.42
C ALA A 98 -12.77 13.76 6.54
N VAL A 99 -13.40 12.62 6.86
CA VAL A 99 -14.87 12.47 6.78
C VAL A 99 -15.50 11.87 8.04
N GLY A 100 -14.73 11.58 9.08
CA GLY A 100 -15.20 11.03 10.36
C GLY A 100 -15.53 9.54 10.33
N VAL A 101 -15.48 8.87 9.19
CA VAL A 101 -15.89 7.47 9.02
C VAL A 101 -14.75 6.51 9.35
N ILE A 102 -15.03 5.52 10.19
CA ILE A 102 -14.10 4.45 10.50
C ILE A 102 -14.47 3.20 9.70
N ILE A 103 -13.59 2.80 8.77
CA ILE A 103 -13.75 1.57 7.99
C ILE A 103 -12.74 0.55 8.49
N ARG A 104 -13.24 -0.65 8.86
CA ARG A 104 -12.42 -1.74 9.41
C ARG A 104 -12.30 -2.94 8.46
N GLU A 105 -12.84 -2.81 7.25
CA GLU A 105 -12.83 -3.85 6.23
C GLU A 105 -12.15 -3.36 4.96
N LEU A 106 -11.26 -4.16 4.43
CA LEU A 106 -10.61 -3.92 3.14
C LEU A 106 -11.40 -4.56 1.99
N PRO A 107 -11.32 -4.02 0.79
CA PRO A 107 -10.83 -2.69 0.45
C PRO A 107 -11.76 -1.57 0.96
N MET A 108 -11.20 -0.41 1.29
CA MET A 108 -11.93 0.79 1.72
C MET A 108 -12.43 1.55 0.48
N THR A 109 -13.41 0.97 -0.22
CA THR A 109 -13.94 1.55 -1.45
C THR A 109 -14.68 2.86 -1.22
N ALA A 110 -14.76 3.70 -2.23
CA ALA A 110 -15.54 4.94 -2.19
C ALA A 110 -17.01 4.70 -1.80
N GLU A 111 -17.59 3.57 -2.21
CA GLU A 111 -18.93 3.17 -1.85
C GLU A 111 -19.06 2.91 -0.34
N LYS A 112 -18.14 2.16 0.27
CA LYS A 112 -18.13 1.92 1.74
C LYS A 112 -17.98 3.23 2.51
N ILE A 113 -17.13 4.14 2.04
CA ILE A 113 -16.97 5.48 2.64
C ILE A 113 -18.27 6.26 2.56
N TYR A 114 -18.89 6.32 1.38
CA TYR A 114 -20.15 7.02 1.16
C TYR A 114 -21.26 6.50 2.10
N TRP A 115 -21.46 5.18 2.16
CA TRP A 115 -22.47 4.60 3.04
C TRP A 115 -22.14 4.80 4.54
N GLY A 116 -20.87 4.80 4.90
CA GLY A 116 -20.45 5.16 6.26
C GLY A 116 -20.87 6.58 6.62
N MET A 117 -20.64 7.56 5.75
CA MET A 117 -21.06 8.95 5.97
C MET A 117 -22.58 9.15 6.08
N GLN A 118 -23.40 8.26 5.52
CA GLN A 118 -24.85 8.33 5.61
C GLN A 118 -25.41 7.74 6.92
N LYS A 119 -24.69 6.78 7.53
CA LYS A 119 -25.12 6.15 8.78
C LYS A 119 -24.94 7.03 10.02
N ASP A 120 -24.03 8.00 9.94
CA ASP A 120 -23.71 8.92 11.04
C ASP A 120 -24.51 10.23 10.96
N LYS A 121 -25.48 10.32 10.06
CA LYS A 121 -26.49 11.39 9.98
C LYS A 121 -27.81 10.93 10.56
#